data_d6dd9b081ec5fbd6d9346fe02bab92ca
#
_entry.id   d6dd9b081ec5fbd6d9346fe02bab92ca
#
_cell.length_a   1.000
_cell.length_b   1.000
_cell.length_c   1.000
_cell.angle_alpha   90.00
_cell.angle_beta   90.00
_cell.angle_gamma   90.00
#
_symmetry.space_group_name_H-M   'P 1'
#
loop_
_entity.id
_entity.type
_entity.pdbx_description
1 polymer ?
#
loop_
_entity_poly.entity_id
_entity_poly.type
_entity_poly.pdbx_seq_one_letter_code
_entity_poly.pdbx_strand_id
1 'polypeptide(L)'
;MAAAAAGGRRGKAPRGAAGRRRPRVAVPGAEGRPRAAAGRPVDEEVSSDSEPESPSLRRRRREAAAEEEVEETPQEKKLRLAKLYLEQLRQHEEERAAEEEEETQPADLIGDRLKEDVLEQKGRLQRLVAKDVQPPDPASIRVLRGHQLPVTCLVVSPDDRFIFSASKDGSLIKWEVQSGKRLCVVPGGKKGTEEQHMGHASHVLCMAISSDGKYLATGDRNKLIMIWDAATCKRLHIFTGHRDAVSGLSFRKGTHQLYSASHDRCVKVWNVAENAYVETLFGHQDVITGLDSLSRECCVTAGGRDGTVRLWKIPEESQLVFYGHQITTDVAASSLRRGSIDCIQLINEEHMVSGADDGSVALWGLTKKKPLALARQAHGMQDVQGLQQPYWISAVAALRNTDLLATGSHSASVKLWKCGEGFRKLEPLWDIPLVGFVNSLAFSAAGDFLVVGLGQEHRLGRWWRVKEAKNSICIIPLKKRASAPSPEAPDSS
;
A
#
# COMPACT_ATOMS: atom_id res chain seq x y z
N MET A 1 -12.99 49.73 44.87
CA MET A 1 -13.85 50.93 44.62
C MET A 1 -14.52 50.66 43.28
N ALA A 2 -15.81 50.47 43.44
CA ALA A 2 -16.96 50.99 42.75
C ALA A 2 -17.13 50.47 41.34
N ALA A 3 -18.06 49.56 41.09
CA ALA A 3 -19.54 49.65 41.01
C ALA A 3 -19.95 50.46 39.76
N ALA A 4 -20.74 50.00 38.85
CA ALA A 4 -22.13 49.70 38.73
C ALA A 4 -22.43 49.34 37.27
N ALA A 5 -23.14 48.34 36.96
CA ALA A 5 -24.58 48.08 36.97
C ALA A 5 -25.33 48.56 35.71
N ALA A 6 -25.99 47.59 35.11
CA ALA A 6 -27.41 47.50 34.75
C ALA A 6 -27.87 47.79 33.31
N GLY A 7 -28.73 46.88 32.84
CA GLY A 7 -29.90 47.10 32.01
C GLY A 7 -29.91 46.23 30.72
N GLY A 8 -30.51 45.19 30.64
CA GLY A 8 -31.81 44.62 30.72
C GLY A 8 -32.78 45.11 29.64
N ARG A 9 -33.05 44.27 28.59
CA ARG A 9 -34.42 44.23 28.02
C ARG A 9 -34.62 42.94 27.18
N ARG A 10 -35.62 42.20 27.64
CA ARG A 10 -36.29 41.09 26.93
C ARG A 10 -37.14 41.63 25.79
N GLY A 11 -37.16 40.97 24.68
CA GLY A 11 -38.11 41.19 23.61
C GLY A 11 -38.60 39.87 23.04
N LYS A 12 -39.89 39.65 23.15
CA LYS A 12 -40.70 38.47 22.80
C LYS A 12 -40.72 38.19 21.30
N ALA A 13 -40.88 36.92 21.00
CA ALA A 13 -41.30 36.39 19.70
C ALA A 13 -42.77 36.79 19.37
N PRO A 14 -43.16 36.75 18.10
CA PRO A 14 -44.47 36.19 17.78
C PRO A 14 -44.39 35.00 16.78
N ARG A 15 -45.26 34.05 17.05
CA ARG A 15 -45.73 32.98 16.19
C ARG A 15 -46.57 33.54 15.04
N GLY A 16 -46.49 32.97 13.86
CA GLY A 16 -47.41 33.22 12.78
C GLY A 16 -47.23 32.19 11.65
N ALA A 17 -48.17 31.28 11.58
CA ALA A 17 -48.36 30.26 10.58
C ALA A 17 -48.85 30.86 9.25
N ALA A 18 -48.45 30.28 8.13
CA ALA A 18 -49.33 30.00 7.00
C ALA A 18 -48.59 29.31 5.88
N GLY A 19 -49.10 28.14 5.49
CA GLY A 19 -48.68 27.33 4.42
C GLY A 19 -48.95 27.90 3.03
N ARG A 20 -48.10 27.55 2.11
CA ARG A 20 -48.42 27.57 0.68
C ARG A 20 -48.02 26.26 0.02
N ARG A 21 -49.05 25.57 -0.40
CA ARG A 21 -49.03 24.38 -1.27
C ARG A 21 -48.44 24.75 -2.64
N ARG A 22 -47.54 23.94 -3.15
CA ARG A 22 -47.18 23.95 -4.56
C ARG A 22 -48.20 23.13 -5.37
N PRO A 23 -48.56 23.53 -6.61
CA PRO A 23 -49.46 22.78 -7.46
C PRO A 23 -48.71 21.62 -8.14
N ARG A 24 -49.38 20.48 -8.17
CA ARG A 24 -49.08 19.32 -9.03
C ARG A 24 -49.39 19.72 -10.47
N VAL A 25 -48.45 19.45 -11.39
CA VAL A 25 -48.74 19.40 -12.84
C VAL A 25 -48.93 17.94 -13.22
N ALA A 26 -50.04 17.72 -13.87
CA ALA A 26 -50.52 16.43 -14.32
C ALA A 26 -49.79 15.96 -15.58
N VAL A 27 -49.62 14.66 -15.66
CA VAL A 27 -49.20 13.90 -16.85
C VAL A 27 -50.47 13.52 -17.64
N PRO A 28 -50.50 13.68 -18.96
CA PRO A 28 -51.47 12.95 -19.79
C PRO A 28 -50.81 11.69 -20.39
N GLY A 29 -51.68 10.68 -20.41
CA GLY A 29 -51.38 9.29 -20.67
C GLY A 29 -51.20 8.89 -22.13
N ALA A 30 -51.01 7.63 -22.20
CA ALA A 30 -50.72 6.70 -23.27
C ALA A 30 -51.54 6.82 -24.54
N GLU A 31 -50.94 6.44 -25.64
CA GLU A 31 -51.50 5.43 -26.60
C GLU A 31 -50.56 5.27 -27.80
N GLY A 32 -50.42 4.01 -28.26
CA GLY A 32 -50.19 3.71 -29.65
C GLY A 32 -48.88 3.03 -30.03
N ARG A 33 -48.79 1.71 -29.90
CA ARG A 33 -47.96 0.90 -30.81
C ARG A 33 -48.57 0.88 -32.22
N PRO A 34 -47.75 0.80 -33.31
CA PRO A 34 -47.75 -0.44 -34.08
C PRO A 34 -46.32 -0.92 -34.48
N ARG A 35 -46.30 -2.21 -34.76
CA ARG A 35 -45.24 -3.02 -35.36
C ARG A 35 -45.02 -2.66 -36.85
N ALA A 36 -43.81 -2.91 -37.33
CA ALA A 36 -43.29 -3.48 -38.56
C ALA A 36 -42.15 -2.61 -39.11
N ALA A 37 -41.12 -3.04 -39.74
CA ALA A 37 -40.69 -4.20 -40.45
C ALA A 37 -39.18 -4.08 -40.74
N ALA A 38 -38.57 -5.21 -41.05
CA ALA A 38 -37.16 -5.36 -41.41
C ALA A 38 -36.71 -4.52 -42.62
N GLY A 39 -35.50 -3.94 -42.54
CA GLY A 39 -34.78 -3.43 -43.69
C GLY A 39 -33.32 -3.88 -43.56
N ARG A 40 -32.91 -4.73 -44.48
CA ARG A 40 -31.50 -5.15 -44.70
C ARG A 40 -30.71 -3.97 -45.29
N PRO A 41 -29.46 -3.77 -44.95
CA PRO A 41 -28.56 -2.98 -45.77
C PRO A 41 -27.91 -3.84 -46.86
N VAL A 42 -27.70 -3.20 -47.96
CA VAL A 42 -27.21 -3.64 -49.23
C VAL A 42 -25.72 -3.88 -49.19
N ASP A 43 -25.25 -4.94 -49.85
CA ASP A 43 -23.87 -5.32 -50.07
C ASP A 43 -23.13 -4.30 -50.95
N GLU A 44 -21.97 -3.87 -50.53
CA GLU A 44 -20.95 -3.31 -51.42
C GLU A 44 -19.92 -4.39 -51.74
N GLU A 45 -19.88 -4.78 -53.01
CA GLU A 45 -18.89 -5.68 -53.57
C GLU A 45 -17.51 -5.00 -53.63
N VAL A 46 -16.51 -5.65 -53.04
CA VAL A 46 -15.11 -5.41 -53.40
C VAL A 46 -14.58 -6.68 -54.05
N SER A 47 -14.38 -6.60 -55.32
CA SER A 47 -13.70 -7.62 -56.14
C SER A 47 -12.23 -7.70 -55.77
N SER A 48 -11.77 -8.90 -55.46
CA SER A 48 -10.35 -9.28 -55.53
C SER A 48 -10.24 -10.67 -56.10
N ASP A 49 -9.67 -10.72 -57.28
CA ASP A 49 -9.30 -11.95 -57.97
C ASP A 49 -8.36 -12.80 -57.14
N SER A 50 -8.77 -14.04 -56.84
CA SER A 50 -7.90 -15.12 -56.45
C SER A 50 -8.48 -16.43 -56.96
N GLU A 51 -7.75 -17.15 -57.74
CA GLU A 51 -8.11 -18.38 -58.40
C GLU A 51 -8.68 -19.46 -57.47
N PRO A 52 -9.61 -20.34 -57.97
CA PRO A 52 -10.29 -21.30 -57.14
C PRO A 52 -9.41 -22.56 -56.92
N GLU A 53 -8.97 -22.71 -55.68
CA GLU A 53 -8.43 -23.98 -55.19
C GLU A 53 -9.51 -25.06 -55.20
N SER A 54 -9.23 -26.22 -55.70
CA SER A 54 -10.12 -27.34 -55.88
C SER A 54 -10.78 -27.82 -54.57
N PRO A 55 -12.06 -28.24 -54.57
CA PRO A 55 -12.83 -28.63 -53.39
C PRO A 55 -12.23 -29.81 -52.60
N SER A 56 -11.37 -30.60 -53.17
CA SER A 56 -10.71 -31.77 -52.55
C SER A 56 -9.64 -31.40 -51.52
N LEU A 57 -8.95 -30.27 -51.71
CA LEU A 57 -7.89 -29.80 -50.76
C LEU A 57 -8.49 -29.09 -49.51
N ARG A 58 -9.64 -28.40 -49.70
CA ARG A 58 -10.38 -27.80 -48.55
C ARG A 58 -11.01 -28.86 -47.64
N ARG A 59 -11.40 -29.98 -48.18
CA ARG A 59 -12.00 -31.08 -47.40
C ARG A 59 -10.91 -31.82 -46.60
N ARG A 60 -9.73 -32.09 -47.15
CA ARG A 60 -8.61 -32.70 -46.41
C ARG A 60 -8.04 -31.81 -45.33
N ARG A 61 -8.02 -30.49 -45.51
CA ARG A 61 -7.57 -29.53 -44.49
C ARG A 61 -8.58 -29.31 -43.36
N ARG A 62 -9.90 -29.49 -43.65
CA ARG A 62 -10.96 -29.49 -42.62
C ARG A 62 -11.04 -30.85 -41.90
N GLU A 63 -10.75 -31.95 -42.56
CA GLU A 63 -10.69 -33.27 -41.92
C GLU A 63 -9.42 -33.43 -41.08
N ALA A 64 -8.29 -32.83 -41.45
CA ALA A 64 -7.07 -32.81 -40.63
C ALA A 64 -7.14 -31.80 -39.45
N ALA A 65 -8.02 -30.80 -39.51
CA ALA A 65 -8.28 -29.89 -38.41
C ALA A 65 -9.45 -30.35 -37.50
N ALA A 66 -10.18 -31.40 -37.87
CA ALA A 66 -11.28 -31.97 -37.10
C ALA A 66 -10.87 -33.24 -36.31
N GLU A 67 -9.62 -33.65 -36.41
CA GLU A 67 -9.10 -34.83 -35.69
C GLU A 67 -8.28 -34.45 -34.46
N GLU A 68 -8.68 -33.48 -33.63
CA GLU A 68 -8.18 -33.34 -32.25
C GLU A 68 -8.96 -32.31 -31.42
N GLU A 69 -10.26 -32.26 -31.53
CA GLU A 69 -11.08 -31.78 -30.40
C GLU A 69 -11.72 -33.01 -29.72
N VAL A 70 -10.87 -33.79 -29.05
CA VAL A 70 -11.33 -34.66 -27.99
C VAL A 70 -11.89 -33.70 -26.93
N GLU A 71 -13.19 -33.75 -26.71
CA GLU A 71 -13.84 -32.99 -25.62
C GLU A 71 -13.26 -33.48 -24.28
N GLU A 72 -12.13 -32.87 -23.88
CA GLU A 72 -11.49 -33.15 -22.59
C GLU A 72 -12.49 -32.84 -21.49
N THR A 73 -12.74 -33.79 -20.63
CA THR A 73 -13.54 -33.55 -19.45
C THR A 73 -12.85 -32.46 -18.58
N PRO A 74 -13.60 -31.65 -17.81
CA PRO A 74 -13.00 -30.64 -16.92
C PRO A 74 -11.96 -31.20 -15.94
N GLN A 75 -12.02 -32.50 -15.64
CA GLN A 75 -11.03 -33.21 -14.80
C GLN A 75 -9.75 -33.52 -15.56
N GLU A 76 -9.83 -33.97 -16.80
CA GLU A 76 -8.69 -34.25 -17.68
C GLU A 76 -7.93 -32.97 -18.03
N LYS A 77 -8.66 -31.86 -18.31
CA LYS A 77 -8.06 -30.55 -18.54
C LYS A 77 -7.29 -30.06 -17.31
N LYS A 78 -7.84 -30.23 -16.10
CA LYS A 78 -7.13 -29.91 -14.85
C LYS A 78 -5.89 -30.75 -14.67
N LEU A 79 -5.94 -32.02 -14.98
CA LEU A 79 -4.83 -32.97 -14.84
C LEU A 79 -3.72 -32.67 -15.85
N ARG A 80 -4.07 -32.29 -17.08
CA ARG A 80 -3.13 -31.85 -18.12
C ARG A 80 -2.43 -30.55 -17.73
N LEU A 81 -3.19 -29.55 -17.27
CA LEU A 81 -2.65 -28.28 -16.81
C LEU A 81 -1.74 -28.46 -15.60
N ALA A 82 -2.10 -29.36 -14.67
CA ALA A 82 -1.26 -29.66 -13.51
C ALA A 82 0.05 -30.36 -13.92
N LYS A 83 0.02 -31.29 -14.88
CA LYS A 83 1.23 -31.91 -15.42
C LYS A 83 2.14 -30.91 -16.12
N LEU A 84 1.58 -30.04 -16.96
CA LEU A 84 2.32 -28.96 -17.62
C LEU A 84 2.98 -28.02 -16.61
N TYR A 85 2.26 -27.63 -15.57
CA TYR A 85 2.79 -26.79 -14.51
C TYR A 85 3.94 -27.47 -13.74
N LEU A 86 3.81 -28.75 -13.41
CA LEU A 86 4.88 -29.53 -12.78
C LEU A 86 6.12 -29.65 -13.66
N GLU A 87 5.93 -29.78 -14.99
CA GLU A 87 7.02 -29.87 -15.94
C GLU A 87 7.75 -28.53 -16.13
N GLN A 88 7.01 -27.43 -16.12
CA GLN A 88 7.60 -26.09 -16.11
C GLN A 88 8.38 -25.81 -14.82
N LEU A 89 7.85 -26.21 -13.66
CA LEU A 89 8.57 -26.09 -12.39
C LEU A 89 9.86 -26.92 -12.41
N ARG A 90 9.81 -28.14 -12.95
CA ARG A 90 10.98 -29.02 -13.06
C ARG A 90 12.06 -28.42 -13.95
N GLN A 91 11.69 -27.87 -15.11
CA GLN A 91 12.62 -27.20 -16.00
C GLN A 91 13.26 -25.97 -15.35
N HIS A 92 12.47 -25.16 -14.65
CA HIS A 92 12.96 -23.97 -13.97
C HIS A 92 13.89 -24.31 -12.78
N GLU A 93 13.62 -25.39 -12.05
CA GLU A 93 14.50 -25.85 -10.96
C GLU A 93 15.76 -26.55 -11.51
N GLU A 94 15.67 -27.24 -12.65
CA GLU A 94 16.85 -27.81 -13.36
C GLU A 94 17.75 -26.68 -13.89
N GLU A 95 17.18 -25.60 -14.46
CA GLU A 95 17.94 -24.43 -14.89
C GLU A 95 18.62 -23.74 -13.69
N ARG A 96 17.94 -23.63 -12.56
CA ARG A 96 18.47 -23.03 -11.35
C ARG A 96 19.51 -23.89 -10.65
N ALA A 97 19.33 -25.22 -10.62
CA ALA A 97 20.31 -26.16 -10.10
C ALA A 97 21.57 -26.24 -10.96
N ALA A 98 21.47 -25.92 -12.26
CA ALA A 98 22.61 -25.77 -13.13
C ALA A 98 23.43 -24.49 -12.88
N GLU A 99 22.82 -23.46 -12.26
CA GLU A 99 23.48 -22.22 -11.87
C GLU A 99 24.05 -22.28 -10.43
N GLU A 100 23.47 -23.09 -9.55
CA GLU A 100 23.88 -23.27 -8.16
C GLU A 100 24.32 -24.75 -8.00
N GLU A 101 25.62 -25.03 -7.78
CA GLU A 101 26.19 -26.37 -7.55
C GLU A 101 25.73 -27.02 -6.23
N GLU A 102 24.41 -27.11 -5.95
CA GLU A 102 23.87 -27.72 -4.74
C GLU A 102 23.26 -29.11 -5.02
N GLU A 103 23.83 -30.14 -4.39
CA GLU A 103 23.38 -31.55 -4.38
C GLU A 103 22.12 -31.81 -3.55
N THR A 104 21.04 -31.04 -3.73
CA THR A 104 19.75 -31.34 -3.08
C THR A 104 18.84 -32.13 -4.02
N GLN A 105 18.15 -33.17 -3.50
CA GLN A 105 17.30 -34.01 -4.35
C GLN A 105 16.14 -33.19 -4.96
N PRO A 106 15.96 -33.17 -6.29
CA PRO A 106 15.01 -32.28 -6.97
C PRO A 106 13.54 -32.52 -6.60
N ALA A 107 13.19 -33.69 -6.08
CA ALA A 107 11.83 -34.04 -5.68
C ALA A 107 11.36 -33.27 -4.41
N ASP A 108 12.26 -33.03 -3.46
CA ASP A 108 11.94 -32.33 -2.22
C ASP A 108 11.81 -30.83 -2.46
N LEU A 109 12.62 -30.25 -3.33
CA LEU A 109 12.56 -28.84 -3.72
C LEU A 109 11.24 -28.49 -4.41
N ILE A 110 10.76 -29.36 -5.33
CA ILE A 110 9.47 -29.18 -6.00
C ILE A 110 8.32 -29.25 -5.01
N GLY A 111 8.40 -30.19 -4.04
CA GLY A 111 7.41 -30.35 -2.99
C GLY A 111 7.30 -29.10 -2.10
N ASP A 112 8.42 -28.51 -1.75
CA ASP A 112 8.44 -27.31 -0.90
C ASP A 112 8.00 -26.07 -1.69
N ARG A 113 8.38 -25.95 -2.96
CA ARG A 113 7.88 -24.89 -3.84
C ARG A 113 6.36 -24.92 -4.00
N LEU A 114 5.79 -26.11 -4.23
CA LEU A 114 4.33 -26.28 -4.29
C LEU A 114 3.64 -25.93 -2.97
N LYS A 115 4.25 -26.25 -1.84
CA LYS A 115 3.73 -25.83 -0.53
C LYS A 115 3.75 -24.30 -0.38
N GLU A 116 4.85 -23.64 -0.79
CA GLU A 116 4.93 -22.17 -0.79
C GLU A 116 3.86 -21.55 -1.69
N ASP A 117 3.69 -22.03 -2.92
CA ASP A 117 2.68 -21.53 -3.86
C ASP A 117 1.26 -21.68 -3.31
N VAL A 118 0.94 -22.82 -2.67
CA VAL A 118 -0.35 -23.03 -1.99
C VAL A 118 -0.54 -22.09 -0.81
N LEU A 119 0.52 -21.83 -0.04
CA LEU A 119 0.46 -20.89 1.09
C LEU A 119 0.34 -19.44 0.58
N GLU A 120 1.00 -19.08 -0.52
CA GLU A 120 0.87 -17.77 -1.16
C GLU A 120 -0.54 -17.55 -1.69
N GLN A 121 -1.12 -18.52 -2.41
CA GLN A 121 -2.50 -18.45 -2.89
C GLN A 121 -3.51 -18.32 -1.74
N LYS A 122 -3.26 -19.02 -0.62
CA LYS A 122 -4.06 -18.88 0.61
C LYS A 122 -3.79 -17.57 1.34
N GLY A 123 -2.76 -16.80 0.96
CA GLY A 123 -2.36 -15.56 1.63
C GLY A 123 -1.74 -15.76 3.00
N ARG A 124 -1.14 -16.91 3.25
CA ARG A 124 -0.56 -17.31 4.55
C ARG A 124 0.95 -17.50 4.50
N LEU A 125 1.57 -17.21 3.38
CA LEU A 125 3.01 -17.38 3.24
C LEU A 125 3.75 -16.55 4.27
N GLN A 126 4.71 -17.17 4.98
CA GLN A 126 5.61 -16.53 5.93
C GLN A 126 7.02 -17.11 5.72
N ARG A 127 7.84 -16.43 4.94
CA ARG A 127 9.25 -16.77 4.78
C ARG A 127 10.03 -16.27 5.99
N LEU A 128 10.88 -17.13 6.56
CA LEU A 128 11.66 -16.82 7.74
C LEU A 128 13.01 -16.21 7.34
N VAL A 129 13.01 -14.93 7.00
CA VAL A 129 14.20 -14.17 6.58
C VAL A 129 14.91 -13.50 7.75
N ALA A 130 14.17 -13.15 8.81
CA ALA A 130 14.69 -12.35 9.93
C ALA A 130 15.84 -13.02 10.70
N LYS A 131 15.94 -14.36 10.68
CA LYS A 131 17.04 -15.10 11.32
C LYS A 131 18.38 -14.88 10.62
N ASP A 132 18.33 -14.68 9.31
CA ASP A 132 19.52 -14.62 8.45
C ASP A 132 20.05 -13.20 8.27
N VAL A 133 19.24 -12.19 8.66
CA VAL A 133 19.64 -10.79 8.60
C VAL A 133 20.72 -10.51 9.64
N GLN A 134 21.89 -10.01 9.18
CA GLN A 134 22.97 -9.54 10.04
C GLN A 134 22.68 -8.13 10.54
N PRO A 135 23.28 -7.72 11.69
CA PRO A 135 23.17 -6.35 12.17
C PRO A 135 23.69 -5.38 11.10
N PRO A 136 22.88 -4.39 10.68
CA PRO A 136 23.31 -3.42 9.68
C PRO A 136 24.48 -2.60 10.20
N ASP A 137 25.56 -2.51 9.42
CA ASP A 137 26.72 -1.68 9.74
C ASP A 137 26.39 -0.19 9.50
N PRO A 138 26.47 0.68 10.53
CA PRO A 138 26.23 2.11 10.37
C PRO A 138 27.11 2.77 9.33
N ALA A 139 28.33 2.27 9.10
CA ALA A 139 29.27 2.81 8.11
C ALA A 139 28.82 2.52 6.67
N SER A 140 28.03 1.47 6.46
CA SER A 140 27.50 1.09 5.14
C SER A 140 26.26 1.88 4.71
N ILE A 141 25.70 2.70 5.61
CA ILE A 141 24.50 3.48 5.34
C ILE A 141 24.79 4.59 4.35
N ARG A 142 24.11 4.60 3.21
CA ARG A 142 24.22 5.66 2.21
C ARG A 142 23.16 6.73 2.43
N VAL A 143 23.59 7.99 2.46
CA VAL A 143 22.73 9.15 2.72
C VAL A 143 22.57 9.98 1.46
N LEU A 144 21.34 10.07 0.94
CA LEU A 144 20.98 10.86 -0.23
C LEU A 144 20.34 12.18 0.21
N ARG A 145 20.83 13.30 -0.34
CA ARG A 145 20.35 14.65 -0.01
C ARG A 145 19.87 15.38 -1.28
N GLY A 146 18.72 16.04 -1.19
CA GLY A 146 18.18 16.79 -2.34
C GLY A 146 16.94 17.58 -2.03
N HIS A 147 16.14 17.15 -1.06
CA HIS A 147 14.96 17.88 -0.60
C HIS A 147 15.34 19.03 0.33
N GLN A 148 14.67 20.18 0.18
CA GLN A 148 14.87 21.34 1.05
C GLN A 148 14.12 21.19 2.37
N LEU A 149 12.92 20.62 2.34
CA LEU A 149 12.08 20.36 3.50
C LEU A 149 12.08 18.86 3.84
N PRO A 150 11.48 18.45 4.99
CA PRO A 150 11.41 17.06 5.39
C PRO A 150 10.82 16.15 4.33
N VAL A 151 11.46 14.99 4.13
CA VAL A 151 10.90 13.90 3.33
C VAL A 151 9.65 13.40 4.03
N THR A 152 8.55 13.30 3.30
CA THR A 152 7.24 12.90 3.84
C THR A 152 6.86 11.48 3.51
N CYS A 153 7.16 11.05 2.29
CA CYS A 153 6.86 9.72 1.79
C CYS A 153 7.92 9.30 0.77
N LEU A 154 8.08 8.00 0.65
CA LEU A 154 8.98 7.36 -0.30
C LEU A 154 8.39 6.01 -0.73
N VAL A 155 8.82 5.56 -1.91
CA VAL A 155 8.48 4.24 -2.45
C VAL A 155 9.66 3.73 -3.28
N VAL A 156 9.87 2.42 -3.25
CA VAL A 156 10.88 1.72 -4.06
C VAL A 156 10.17 1.14 -5.28
N SER A 157 10.80 1.20 -6.44
CA SER A 157 10.28 0.57 -7.65
C SER A 157 10.27 -0.96 -7.51
N PRO A 158 9.35 -1.67 -8.20
CA PRO A 158 9.26 -3.13 -8.10
C PRO A 158 10.52 -3.90 -8.54
N ASP A 159 11.35 -3.26 -9.38
CA ASP A 159 12.63 -3.77 -9.85
C ASP A 159 13.82 -3.42 -8.95
N ASP A 160 13.59 -2.82 -7.77
CA ASP A 160 14.57 -2.36 -6.79
C ASP A 160 15.66 -1.40 -7.33
N ARG A 161 15.48 -0.87 -8.56
CA ARG A 161 16.47 0.00 -9.21
C ARG A 161 16.30 1.48 -8.85
N PHE A 162 15.08 1.92 -8.56
CA PHE A 162 14.76 3.32 -8.34
C PHE A 162 14.03 3.56 -7.02
N ILE A 163 14.30 4.70 -6.41
CA ILE A 163 13.57 5.23 -5.27
C ILE A 163 12.89 6.52 -5.71
N PHE A 164 11.60 6.64 -5.41
CA PHE A 164 10.87 7.89 -5.54
C PHE A 164 10.64 8.46 -4.15
N SER A 165 10.88 9.74 -4.01
CA SER A 165 10.71 10.46 -2.75
C SER A 165 9.99 11.77 -2.96
N ALA A 166 9.15 12.13 -2.02
CA ALA A 166 8.50 13.43 -2.01
C ALA A 166 8.64 14.11 -0.64
N SER A 167 8.45 15.40 -0.63
CA SER A 167 8.72 16.25 0.52
C SER A 167 7.62 17.28 0.75
N LYS A 168 7.69 17.96 1.89
CA LYS A 168 6.83 19.10 2.22
C LYS A 168 6.99 20.29 1.26
N ASP A 169 8.07 20.36 0.49
CA ASP A 169 8.28 21.41 -0.52
C ASP A 169 7.46 21.17 -1.81
N GLY A 170 6.71 20.05 -1.88
CA GLY A 170 5.96 19.67 -3.07
C GLY A 170 6.82 19.04 -4.16
N SER A 171 8.12 18.89 -3.95
CA SER A 171 9.04 18.30 -4.91
C SER A 171 8.94 16.78 -4.91
N LEU A 172 9.11 16.18 -6.09
CA LEU A 172 9.26 14.76 -6.34
C LEU A 172 10.63 14.51 -6.95
N ILE A 173 11.39 13.55 -6.40
CA ILE A 173 12.72 13.18 -6.89
C ILE A 173 12.79 11.68 -7.13
N LYS A 174 13.29 11.31 -8.32
CA LYS A 174 13.65 9.93 -8.69
C LYS A 174 15.13 9.73 -8.52
N TRP A 175 15.51 8.70 -7.78
CA TRP A 175 16.89 8.34 -7.47
C TRP A 175 17.21 6.97 -8.03
N GLU A 176 18.44 6.77 -8.46
CA GLU A 176 18.97 5.47 -8.78
C GLU A 176 19.60 4.85 -7.53
N VAL A 177 19.20 3.62 -7.19
CA VAL A 177 19.65 2.94 -5.97
C VAL A 177 21.14 2.68 -5.99
N GLN A 178 21.69 2.20 -7.10
CA GLN A 178 23.11 1.82 -7.17
C GLN A 178 24.04 3.02 -7.07
N SER A 179 23.84 4.05 -7.88
CA SER A 179 24.73 5.21 -7.93
C SER A 179 24.38 6.29 -6.89
N GLY A 180 23.15 6.28 -6.35
CA GLY A 180 22.62 7.35 -5.50
C GLY A 180 22.40 8.67 -6.24
N LYS A 181 22.45 8.67 -7.57
CA LYS A 181 22.26 9.87 -8.38
C LYS A 181 20.78 10.25 -8.53
N ARG A 182 20.52 11.55 -8.62
CA ARG A 182 19.21 12.09 -8.97
C ARG A 182 19.00 11.98 -10.46
N LEU A 183 18.03 11.18 -10.91
CA LEU A 183 17.72 11.04 -12.35
C LEU A 183 16.71 12.09 -12.81
N CYS A 184 15.72 12.37 -11.97
CA CYS A 184 14.69 13.34 -12.28
C CYS A 184 14.34 14.14 -11.02
N VAL A 185 14.07 15.43 -11.19
CA VAL A 185 13.60 16.33 -10.13
C VAL A 185 12.41 17.10 -10.68
N VAL A 186 11.24 16.88 -10.10
CA VAL A 186 10.04 17.69 -10.36
C VAL A 186 9.92 18.70 -9.22
N PRO A 187 10.12 20.00 -9.47
CA PRO A 187 10.03 21.02 -8.42
C PRO A 187 8.58 21.22 -8.00
N GLY A 188 8.36 21.61 -6.75
CA GLY A 188 7.06 22.02 -6.26
C GLY A 188 6.59 23.32 -6.93
N GLY A 189 5.29 23.41 -7.16
CA GLY A 189 4.63 24.59 -7.73
C GLY A 189 4.15 25.57 -6.65
N LYS A 190 3.62 26.71 -7.09
CA LYS A 190 2.92 27.67 -6.22
C LYS A 190 1.42 27.40 -6.25
N LYS A 191 0.74 27.62 -5.15
CA LYS A 191 -0.73 27.48 -5.06
C LYS A 191 -1.43 28.40 -6.07
N GLY A 192 -2.38 27.85 -6.82
CA GLY A 192 -3.11 28.57 -7.87
C GLY A 192 -2.43 28.57 -9.24
N THR A 193 -1.34 27.83 -9.41
CA THR A 193 -0.63 27.66 -10.69
C THR A 193 -0.51 26.20 -11.10
N GLU A 194 -1.44 25.36 -10.64
CA GLU A 194 -1.40 23.90 -10.83
C GLU A 194 -1.44 23.50 -12.33
N GLU A 195 -2.03 24.36 -13.19
CA GLU A 195 -2.04 24.15 -14.64
C GLU A 195 -0.70 24.54 -15.30
N GLN A 196 0.02 25.50 -14.72
CA GLN A 196 1.28 26.01 -15.26
C GLN A 196 2.52 25.24 -14.79
N HIS A 197 2.43 24.55 -13.65
CA HIS A 197 3.51 23.75 -13.09
C HIS A 197 3.19 22.27 -13.10
N MET A 198 4.19 21.45 -13.38
CA MET A 198 4.02 19.98 -13.35
C MET A 198 3.90 19.44 -11.92
N GLY A 199 4.57 20.07 -10.95
CA GLY A 199 4.67 19.59 -9.56
C GLY A 199 3.49 19.97 -8.67
N HIS A 200 3.47 19.41 -7.45
CA HIS A 200 2.49 19.73 -6.43
C HIS A 200 2.67 21.14 -5.89
N ALA A 201 1.55 21.86 -5.67
CA ALA A 201 1.56 23.18 -5.06
C ALA A 201 1.51 23.14 -3.50
N SER A 202 1.52 21.97 -2.90
CA SER A 202 1.42 21.74 -1.45
C SER A 202 2.22 20.54 -1.01
N HIS A 203 2.24 20.29 0.32
CA HIS A 203 2.92 19.13 0.91
C HIS A 203 2.40 17.84 0.32
N VAL A 204 3.27 17.02 -0.25
CA VAL A 204 2.96 15.64 -0.62
C VAL A 204 2.96 14.80 0.65
N LEU A 205 1.90 14.05 0.92
CA LEU A 205 1.75 13.30 2.17
C LEU A 205 1.89 11.79 1.97
N CYS A 206 1.54 11.28 0.79
CA CYS A 206 1.57 9.87 0.47
C CYS A 206 1.96 9.62 -0.98
N MET A 207 2.44 8.42 -1.25
CA MET A 207 2.92 7.99 -2.54
C MET A 207 2.73 6.48 -2.69
N ALA A 208 2.41 6.04 -3.91
CA ALA A 208 2.32 4.63 -4.26
C ALA A 208 2.80 4.41 -5.70
N ILE A 209 3.35 3.24 -5.98
CA ILE A 209 3.75 2.81 -7.32
C ILE A 209 2.98 1.56 -7.72
N SER A 210 2.61 1.45 -8.99
CA SER A 210 1.96 0.26 -9.53
C SER A 210 2.91 -0.94 -9.59
N SER A 211 2.37 -2.15 -9.50
CA SER A 211 3.17 -3.39 -9.49
C SER A 211 3.97 -3.64 -10.77
N ASP A 212 3.54 -3.06 -11.89
CA ASP A 212 4.25 -3.09 -13.18
C ASP A 212 5.29 -1.96 -13.32
N GLY A 213 5.41 -1.07 -12.33
CA GLY A 213 6.35 0.05 -12.34
C GLY A 213 6.02 1.16 -13.33
N LYS A 214 4.83 1.17 -13.96
CA LYS A 214 4.44 2.20 -14.95
C LYS A 214 3.92 3.48 -14.30
N TYR A 215 2.99 3.34 -13.35
CA TYR A 215 2.30 4.48 -12.75
C TYR A 215 2.80 4.77 -11.35
N LEU A 216 3.09 6.02 -11.09
CA LEU A 216 3.35 6.55 -9.77
C LEU A 216 2.20 7.47 -9.38
N ALA A 217 1.61 7.27 -8.21
CA ALA A 217 0.57 8.13 -7.65
C ALA A 217 1.11 8.91 -6.46
N THR A 218 0.77 10.19 -6.38
CA THR A 218 1.15 11.07 -5.25
C THR A 218 -0.06 11.83 -4.76
N GLY A 219 -0.26 11.88 -3.44
CA GLY A 219 -1.36 12.59 -2.80
C GLY A 219 -0.86 13.76 -1.98
N ASP A 220 -1.54 14.89 -2.08
CA ASP A 220 -1.14 16.12 -1.42
C ASP A 220 -2.15 16.63 -0.37
N ARG A 221 -1.70 17.64 0.37
CA ARG A 221 -2.54 18.34 1.34
C ARG A 221 -3.66 19.16 0.70
N ASN A 222 -3.54 19.50 -0.59
CA ASN A 222 -4.56 20.24 -1.35
C ASN A 222 -5.62 19.32 -1.97
N LYS A 223 -5.77 18.05 -1.49
CA LYS A 223 -6.82 17.12 -1.91
C LYS A 223 -6.62 16.51 -3.30
N LEU A 224 -5.48 16.77 -3.95
CA LEU A 224 -5.19 16.32 -5.30
C LEU A 224 -4.42 15.00 -5.25
N ILE A 225 -4.75 14.12 -6.20
CA ILE A 225 -3.96 12.93 -6.49
C ILE A 225 -3.41 13.11 -7.90
N MET A 226 -2.09 13.15 -8.02
CA MET A 226 -1.43 13.25 -9.31
C MET A 226 -0.87 11.90 -9.72
N ILE A 227 -1.12 11.53 -10.96
CA ILE A 227 -0.60 10.31 -11.58
C ILE A 227 0.54 10.70 -12.52
N TRP A 228 1.65 9.98 -12.38
CA TRP A 228 2.88 10.20 -13.12
C TRP A 228 3.28 8.93 -13.86
N ASP A 229 3.90 9.10 -14.98
CA ASP A 229 4.68 8.04 -15.62
C ASP A 229 5.98 7.86 -14.83
N ALA A 230 6.16 6.70 -14.22
CA ALA A 230 7.33 6.41 -13.38
C ALA A 230 8.65 6.37 -14.16
N ALA A 231 8.63 6.08 -15.47
CA ALA A 231 9.82 6.10 -16.30
C ALA A 231 10.31 7.54 -16.55
N THR A 232 9.42 8.41 -17.02
CA THR A 232 9.76 9.78 -17.48
C THR A 232 9.52 10.86 -16.43
N CYS A 233 8.83 10.56 -15.32
CA CYS A 233 8.35 11.50 -14.30
C CYS A 233 7.44 12.62 -14.88
N LYS A 234 6.78 12.37 -15.99
CA LYS A 234 5.77 13.29 -16.54
C LYS A 234 4.42 13.05 -15.89
N ARG A 235 3.71 14.13 -15.58
CA ARG A 235 2.34 14.06 -15.06
C ARG A 235 1.39 13.61 -16.16
N LEU A 236 0.66 12.53 -15.92
CA LEU A 236 -0.33 11.97 -16.84
C LEU A 236 -1.73 12.51 -16.54
N HIS A 237 -2.15 12.47 -15.28
CA HIS A 237 -3.50 12.84 -14.88
C HIS A 237 -3.55 13.44 -13.48
N ILE A 238 -4.63 14.17 -13.16
CA ILE A 238 -4.93 14.70 -11.82
C ILE A 238 -6.35 14.24 -11.44
N PHE A 239 -6.44 13.43 -10.39
CA PHE A 239 -7.72 13.09 -9.80
C PHE A 239 -8.11 14.12 -8.75
N THR A 240 -9.36 14.58 -8.86
CA THR A 240 -10.01 15.48 -7.90
C THR A 240 -11.25 14.80 -7.34
N GLY A 241 -11.63 15.13 -6.10
CA GLY A 241 -12.85 14.56 -5.52
C GLY A 241 -12.79 14.33 -4.02
N HIS A 242 -11.60 14.27 -3.40
CA HIS A 242 -11.47 14.34 -1.96
C HIS A 242 -11.80 15.73 -1.43
N ARG A 243 -12.35 15.78 -0.22
CA ARG A 243 -12.74 17.06 0.45
C ARG A 243 -11.67 17.59 1.37
N ASP A 244 -10.67 16.77 1.69
CA ASP A 244 -9.55 17.13 2.56
C ASP A 244 -8.26 16.42 2.10
N ALA A 245 -7.15 16.65 2.82
CA ALA A 245 -5.82 16.12 2.50
C ALA A 245 -5.82 14.61 2.26
N VAL A 246 -5.10 14.16 1.24
CA VAL A 246 -4.92 12.75 0.92
C VAL A 246 -3.78 12.20 1.79
N SER A 247 -4.07 11.24 2.65
CA SER A 247 -3.15 10.72 3.66
C SER A 247 -2.55 9.35 3.32
N GLY A 248 -3.23 8.58 2.48
CA GLY A 248 -2.80 7.23 2.07
C GLY A 248 -3.13 6.93 0.62
N LEU A 249 -2.24 6.25 -0.06
CA LEU A 249 -2.39 5.73 -1.42
C LEU A 249 -1.84 4.32 -1.48
N SER A 250 -2.50 3.43 -2.19
CA SER A 250 -2.00 2.10 -2.51
C SER A 250 -2.60 1.58 -3.81
N PHE A 251 -1.77 0.97 -4.66
CA PHE A 251 -2.24 0.23 -5.84
C PHE A 251 -2.53 -1.21 -5.45
N ARG A 252 -3.63 -1.74 -5.99
CA ARG A 252 -3.88 -3.17 -5.96
C ARG A 252 -2.85 -3.90 -6.81
N LYS A 253 -2.17 -4.89 -6.23
CA LYS A 253 -1.13 -5.67 -6.93
C LYS A 253 -1.73 -6.41 -8.15
N GLY A 254 -1.06 -6.32 -9.29
CA GLY A 254 -1.49 -6.94 -10.54
C GLY A 254 -2.56 -6.18 -11.33
N THR A 255 -2.97 -4.99 -10.85
CA THR A 255 -3.96 -4.16 -11.52
C THR A 255 -3.58 -2.68 -11.48
N HIS A 256 -4.28 -1.84 -12.24
CA HIS A 256 -4.13 -0.37 -12.17
C HIS A 256 -5.21 0.31 -11.32
N GLN A 257 -5.86 -0.48 -10.44
CA GLN A 257 -6.81 0.05 -9.47
C GLN A 257 -6.05 0.73 -8.32
N LEU A 258 -6.40 1.98 -8.03
CA LEU A 258 -5.79 2.80 -6.99
C LEU A 258 -6.80 3.06 -5.87
N TYR A 259 -6.39 2.82 -4.65
CA TYR A 259 -7.13 3.19 -3.45
C TYR A 259 -6.52 4.45 -2.84
N SER A 260 -7.36 5.38 -2.43
CA SER A 260 -6.94 6.60 -1.77
C SER A 260 -7.71 6.84 -0.48
N ALA A 261 -7.01 7.18 0.57
CA ALA A 261 -7.57 7.55 1.87
C ALA A 261 -7.31 9.02 2.15
N SER A 262 -8.23 9.66 2.86
CA SER A 262 -8.15 11.09 3.13
C SER A 262 -8.58 11.44 4.55
N HIS A 263 -8.19 12.64 4.98
CA HIS A 263 -8.69 13.28 6.20
C HIS A 263 -10.19 13.56 6.15
N ASP A 264 -10.84 13.48 4.98
CA ASP A 264 -12.30 13.57 4.84
C ASP A 264 -13.03 12.30 5.32
N ARG A 265 -12.33 11.33 5.90
CA ARG A 265 -12.83 10.07 6.48
C ARG A 265 -13.34 9.06 5.45
N CYS A 266 -13.06 9.29 4.17
CA CYS A 266 -13.50 8.44 3.07
C CYS A 266 -12.31 7.74 2.43
N VAL A 267 -12.58 6.56 1.88
CA VAL A 267 -11.70 5.87 0.94
C VAL A 267 -12.34 5.95 -0.43
N LYS A 268 -11.55 6.28 -1.45
CA LYS A 268 -12.01 6.31 -2.83
C LYS A 268 -11.24 5.32 -3.68
N VAL A 269 -11.96 4.73 -4.62
CA VAL A 269 -11.44 3.77 -5.59
C VAL A 269 -11.38 4.43 -6.96
N TRP A 270 -10.25 4.27 -7.65
CA TRP A 270 -9.99 4.85 -8.95
C TRP A 270 -9.44 3.79 -9.90
N ASN A 271 -9.80 3.88 -11.17
CA ASN A 271 -9.14 3.13 -12.24
C ASN A 271 -8.17 4.08 -12.96
N VAL A 272 -6.87 3.86 -12.78
CA VAL A 272 -5.83 4.74 -13.35
C VAL A 272 -5.68 4.54 -14.86
N ALA A 273 -5.90 3.34 -15.38
CA ALA A 273 -5.81 3.08 -16.81
C ALA A 273 -6.89 3.83 -17.61
N GLU A 274 -8.09 3.93 -17.04
CA GLU A 274 -9.24 4.62 -17.66
C GLU A 274 -9.38 6.07 -17.19
N ASN A 275 -8.55 6.52 -16.25
CA ASN A 275 -8.66 7.81 -15.59
C ASN A 275 -10.04 8.06 -14.97
N ALA A 276 -10.66 7.00 -14.42
CA ALA A 276 -12.02 7.02 -13.93
C ALA A 276 -12.11 6.90 -12.41
N TYR A 277 -13.09 7.60 -11.84
CA TYR A 277 -13.55 7.36 -10.48
C TYR A 277 -14.49 6.14 -10.47
N VAL A 278 -14.30 5.24 -9.51
CA VAL A 278 -15.15 4.04 -9.36
C VAL A 278 -16.17 4.25 -8.25
N GLU A 279 -15.73 4.36 -6.99
CA GLU A 279 -16.63 4.45 -5.85
C GLU A 279 -16.01 5.15 -4.63
N THR A 280 -16.86 5.43 -3.61
CA THR A 280 -16.42 5.96 -2.31
C THR A 280 -16.94 5.10 -1.19
N LEU A 281 -16.03 4.66 -0.32
CA LEU A 281 -16.31 3.87 0.86
C LEU A 281 -16.37 4.76 2.10
N PHE A 282 -17.45 4.62 2.88
CA PHE A 282 -17.71 5.42 4.08
C PHE A 282 -17.71 4.54 5.32
N GLY A 283 -17.20 5.06 6.45
CA GLY A 283 -17.28 4.32 7.72
C GLY A 283 -16.43 4.91 8.84
N HIS A 284 -15.19 5.38 8.57
CA HIS A 284 -14.36 6.01 9.61
C HIS A 284 -15.03 7.23 10.22
N GLN A 285 -14.85 7.37 11.54
CA GLN A 285 -15.43 8.50 12.30
C GLN A 285 -14.45 9.68 12.41
N ASP A 286 -13.16 9.42 12.22
CA ASP A 286 -12.11 10.42 12.23
C ASP A 286 -11.20 10.27 11.00
N VAL A 287 -10.19 11.13 10.88
CA VAL A 287 -9.23 11.15 9.77
C VAL A 287 -8.59 9.80 9.56
N ILE A 288 -8.41 9.40 8.31
CA ILE A 288 -7.66 8.21 7.95
C ILE A 288 -6.19 8.62 7.83
N THR A 289 -5.30 7.90 8.50
CA THR A 289 -3.88 8.21 8.60
C THR A 289 -3.00 7.37 7.69
N GLY A 290 -3.43 6.14 7.39
CA GLY A 290 -2.71 5.21 6.54
C GLY A 290 -3.65 4.29 5.78
N LEU A 291 -3.16 3.78 4.65
CA LEU A 291 -3.87 2.83 3.78
C LEU A 291 -2.86 1.90 3.13
N ASP A 292 -3.20 0.63 3.00
CA ASP A 292 -2.43 -0.35 2.24
C ASP A 292 -3.33 -1.40 1.58
N SER A 293 -2.83 -2.04 0.51
CA SER A 293 -3.52 -3.09 -0.24
C SER A 293 -2.54 -4.09 -0.86
N LEU A 294 -3.02 -5.29 -1.15
CA LEU A 294 -2.28 -6.34 -1.85
C LEU A 294 -3.03 -6.78 -3.11
N SER A 295 -3.05 -8.09 -3.39
CA SER A 295 -3.63 -8.64 -4.61
C SER A 295 -5.15 -8.82 -4.54
N ARG A 296 -5.71 -9.12 -3.37
CA ARG A 296 -7.15 -9.22 -3.20
C ARG A 296 -7.84 -7.86 -3.42
N GLU A 297 -9.07 -7.88 -3.84
CA GLU A 297 -9.89 -6.67 -4.00
C GLU A 297 -10.39 -6.17 -2.64
N CYS A 298 -9.42 -5.84 -1.82
CA CYS A 298 -9.63 -5.30 -0.49
C CYS A 298 -8.50 -4.31 -0.13
N CYS A 299 -8.79 -3.39 0.77
CA CYS A 299 -7.79 -2.51 1.33
C CYS A 299 -7.97 -2.41 2.84
N VAL A 300 -6.87 -2.11 3.54
CA VAL A 300 -6.87 -1.84 4.98
C VAL A 300 -6.59 -0.37 5.23
N THR A 301 -7.27 0.20 6.20
CA THR A 301 -7.10 1.61 6.60
C THR A 301 -6.93 1.73 8.10
N ALA A 302 -6.08 2.68 8.50
CA ALA A 302 -5.93 3.09 9.88
C ALA A 302 -6.72 4.38 10.11
N GLY A 303 -7.63 4.36 11.05
CA GLY A 303 -8.33 5.56 11.50
C GLY A 303 -7.55 6.18 12.66
N GLY A 304 -7.26 7.47 12.56
CA GLY A 304 -6.50 8.20 13.56
C GLY A 304 -7.07 8.06 14.97
N ARG A 305 -7.74 9.07 15.47
CA ARG A 305 -8.30 9.06 16.84
C ARG A 305 -9.53 8.18 17.01
N ASP A 306 -10.13 7.63 15.93
CA ASP A 306 -11.20 6.64 16.09
C ASP A 306 -10.63 5.30 16.61
N GLY A 307 -9.30 5.11 16.58
CA GLY A 307 -8.59 3.98 17.13
C GLY A 307 -8.98 2.66 16.49
N THR A 308 -9.47 2.71 15.24
CA THR A 308 -9.90 1.51 14.50
C THR A 308 -9.02 1.25 13.29
N VAL A 309 -8.78 -0.03 13.02
CA VAL A 309 -8.31 -0.50 11.73
C VAL A 309 -9.50 -1.11 11.00
N ARG A 310 -9.66 -0.80 9.74
CA ARG A 310 -10.75 -1.34 8.92
C ARG A 310 -10.21 -2.06 7.70
N LEU A 311 -10.74 -3.26 7.47
CA LEU A 311 -10.57 -3.99 6.24
C LEU A 311 -11.83 -3.79 5.40
N TRP A 312 -11.67 -3.25 4.22
CA TRP A 312 -12.72 -3.02 3.24
C TRP A 312 -12.67 -4.13 2.20
N LYS A 313 -13.76 -4.84 2.04
CA LYS A 313 -13.95 -5.84 0.99
C LYS A 313 -14.84 -5.23 -0.09
N ILE A 314 -14.23 -4.80 -1.16
CA ILE A 314 -14.88 -3.98 -2.19
C ILE A 314 -15.98 -4.76 -2.91
N PRO A 315 -15.77 -5.99 -3.41
CA PRO A 315 -16.81 -6.74 -4.11
C PRO A 315 -18.04 -7.08 -3.25
N GLU A 316 -17.83 -7.19 -1.93
CA GLU A 316 -18.89 -7.53 -0.98
C GLU A 316 -19.56 -6.27 -0.38
N GLU A 317 -19.08 -5.06 -0.72
CA GLU A 317 -19.49 -3.77 -0.13
C GLU A 317 -19.49 -3.80 1.42
N SER A 318 -18.61 -4.62 2.00
CA SER A 318 -18.58 -4.92 3.42
C SER A 318 -17.28 -4.46 4.07
N GLN A 319 -17.31 -4.25 5.39
CA GLN A 319 -16.13 -3.87 6.15
C GLN A 319 -16.01 -4.68 7.43
N LEU A 320 -14.77 -5.03 7.79
CA LEU A 320 -14.44 -5.58 9.09
C LEU A 320 -13.74 -4.52 9.92
N VAL A 321 -14.20 -4.31 11.16
CA VAL A 321 -13.64 -3.32 12.09
C VAL A 321 -12.85 -4.03 13.17
N PHE A 322 -11.59 -3.62 13.31
CA PHE A 322 -10.67 -4.07 14.35
C PHE A 322 -10.44 -2.90 15.30
N TYR A 323 -10.59 -3.16 16.60
CA TYR A 323 -10.41 -2.12 17.61
C TYR A 323 -8.97 -2.18 18.14
N GLY A 324 -8.19 -1.15 17.85
CA GLY A 324 -6.91 -0.90 18.48
C GLY A 324 -7.14 -0.57 19.96
N HIS A 325 -6.40 -1.20 20.82
CA HIS A 325 -6.38 -0.97 22.26
C HIS A 325 -7.74 -1.07 22.98
N GLN A 326 -8.05 -2.26 23.46
CA GLN A 326 -8.88 -2.35 24.65
C GLN A 326 -8.01 -1.96 25.85
N ILE A 327 -8.33 -0.81 26.43
CA ILE A 327 -7.83 -0.36 27.73
C ILE A 327 -8.04 -1.51 28.71
N THR A 328 -6.97 -2.09 29.22
CA THR A 328 -7.03 -2.87 30.44
C THR A 328 -7.57 -1.94 31.51
N THR A 329 -8.55 -2.44 32.26
CA THR A 329 -9.25 -1.76 33.36
C THR A 329 -8.35 -1.49 34.56
N ASP A 330 -7.16 -0.99 34.37
CA ASP A 330 -6.33 -0.45 35.45
C ASP A 330 -6.82 0.94 35.77
N VAL A 331 -7.63 1.01 36.81
CA VAL A 331 -8.40 2.16 37.33
C VAL A 331 -7.51 3.33 37.80
N ALA A 332 -6.19 3.24 37.63
CA ALA A 332 -5.25 4.24 38.14
C ALA A 332 -4.78 5.28 37.10
N ALA A 333 -5.10 5.15 35.83
CA ALA A 333 -4.70 6.13 34.81
C ALA A 333 -5.93 6.88 34.26
N SER A 334 -6.27 7.98 34.90
CA SER A 334 -7.39 8.88 34.58
C SER A 334 -7.27 9.68 33.28
N SER A 335 -6.67 9.12 32.23
CA SER A 335 -6.75 9.70 30.90
C SER A 335 -7.13 8.62 29.88
N LEU A 336 -8.43 8.53 29.61
CA LEU A 336 -9.04 7.79 28.48
C LEU A 336 -8.58 8.38 27.14
N ARG A 337 -7.31 8.32 26.80
CA ARG A 337 -6.86 8.62 25.45
C ARG A 337 -6.82 7.31 24.69
N ARG A 338 -7.78 7.11 23.77
CA ARG A 338 -7.61 6.15 22.69
C ARG A 338 -6.42 6.63 21.89
N GLY A 339 -5.36 5.82 21.75
CA GLY A 339 -4.21 6.13 20.92
C GLY A 339 -4.64 6.27 19.45
N SER A 340 -4.07 7.24 18.76
CA SER A 340 -4.22 7.39 17.31
C SER A 340 -3.40 6.30 16.62
N ILE A 341 -3.99 5.59 15.66
CA ILE A 341 -3.23 4.67 14.80
C ILE A 341 -2.71 5.47 13.62
N ASP A 342 -1.39 5.67 13.51
CA ASP A 342 -0.79 6.61 12.56
C ASP A 342 -0.22 5.96 11.31
N CYS A 343 0.08 4.68 11.35
CA CYS A 343 0.59 3.93 10.21
C CYS A 343 0.09 2.48 10.23
N ILE A 344 -0.06 1.92 9.03
CA ILE A 344 -0.51 0.54 8.82
C ILE A 344 0.14 -0.02 7.57
N GLN A 345 0.45 -1.32 7.60
CA GLN A 345 0.89 -2.06 6.43
C GLN A 345 0.48 -3.52 6.50
N LEU A 346 0.15 -4.10 5.36
CA LEU A 346 -0.09 -5.53 5.20
C LEU A 346 1.25 -6.28 5.10
N ILE A 347 1.37 -7.39 5.81
CA ILE A 347 2.49 -8.31 5.69
C ILE A 347 2.18 -9.34 4.61
N ASN A 348 1.01 -9.95 4.70
CA ASN A 348 0.43 -10.84 3.71
C ASN A 348 -1.09 -10.63 3.65
N GLU A 349 -1.83 -11.44 2.87
CA GLU A 349 -3.27 -11.28 2.69
C GLU A 349 -4.11 -11.53 3.96
N GLU A 350 -3.52 -12.08 5.04
CA GLU A 350 -4.21 -12.37 6.30
C GLU A 350 -3.65 -11.62 7.51
N HIS A 351 -2.46 -11.01 7.39
CA HIS A 351 -1.79 -10.36 8.52
C HIS A 351 -1.37 -8.93 8.19
N MET A 352 -1.50 -8.06 9.16
CA MET A 352 -1.12 -6.65 9.07
C MET A 352 -0.44 -6.17 10.34
N VAL A 353 0.32 -5.10 10.23
CA VAL A 353 1.00 -4.42 11.33
C VAL A 353 0.56 -2.97 11.38
N SER A 354 0.35 -2.44 12.58
CA SER A 354 0.03 -1.04 12.81
C SER A 354 0.93 -0.43 13.87
N GLY A 355 1.19 0.86 13.75
CA GLY A 355 1.88 1.67 14.73
C GLY A 355 1.01 2.83 15.21
N ALA A 356 1.13 3.17 16.49
CA ALA A 356 0.29 4.16 17.15
C ALA A 356 1.09 5.25 17.87
N ASP A 357 0.41 6.33 18.23
CA ASP A 357 0.97 7.48 18.95
C ASP A 357 1.30 7.18 20.42
N ASP A 358 0.73 6.11 20.98
CA ASP A 358 1.07 5.57 22.31
C ASP A 358 2.39 4.76 22.32
N GLY A 359 3.12 4.73 21.19
CA GLY A 359 4.35 3.97 21.03
C GLY A 359 4.14 2.47 20.88
N SER A 360 2.92 2.01 20.70
CA SER A 360 2.64 0.59 20.49
C SER A 360 2.75 0.18 19.03
N VAL A 361 3.24 -1.04 18.82
CA VAL A 361 3.23 -1.75 17.53
C VAL A 361 2.38 -3.00 17.71
N ALA A 362 1.36 -3.16 16.88
CA ALA A 362 0.42 -4.26 16.96
C ALA A 362 0.42 -5.10 15.70
N LEU A 363 0.45 -6.42 15.86
CA LEU A 363 0.25 -7.41 14.81
C LEU A 363 -1.20 -7.88 14.83
N TRP A 364 -1.83 -7.94 13.67
CA TRP A 364 -3.23 -8.31 13.50
C TRP A 364 -3.36 -9.48 12.54
N GLY A 365 -4.36 -10.32 12.80
CA GLY A 365 -4.83 -11.31 11.84
C GLY A 365 -6.28 -11.05 11.49
N LEU A 366 -6.65 -11.23 10.23
CA LEU A 366 -8.01 -10.95 9.74
C LEU A 366 -9.09 -11.83 10.38
N THR A 367 -8.70 -12.94 10.98
CA THR A 367 -9.62 -13.88 11.66
C THR A 367 -10.04 -13.44 13.06
N LYS A 368 -9.28 -12.53 13.68
CA LYS A 368 -9.50 -12.11 15.07
C LYS A 368 -9.57 -10.59 15.17
N LYS A 369 -10.58 -10.08 15.87
CA LYS A 369 -10.77 -8.64 16.11
C LYS A 369 -9.78 -8.02 17.10
N LYS A 370 -9.01 -8.84 17.83
CA LYS A 370 -7.97 -8.40 18.77
C LYS A 370 -6.59 -8.61 18.14
N PRO A 371 -5.57 -7.79 18.50
CA PRO A 371 -4.21 -8.00 18.05
C PRO A 371 -3.71 -9.42 18.43
N LEU A 372 -2.92 -10.02 17.56
CA LEU A 372 -2.23 -11.29 17.80
C LEU A 372 -1.03 -11.10 18.73
N ALA A 373 -0.29 -10.02 18.52
CA ALA A 373 0.83 -9.60 19.36
C ALA A 373 0.85 -8.07 19.49
N LEU A 374 1.34 -7.58 20.62
CA LEU A 374 1.43 -6.16 20.93
C LEU A 374 2.76 -5.87 21.62
N ALA A 375 3.59 -5.03 21.02
CA ALA A 375 4.78 -4.45 21.64
C ALA A 375 4.43 -3.04 22.13
N ARG A 376 4.40 -2.85 23.45
CA ARG A 376 4.17 -1.54 24.07
C ARG A 376 5.50 -0.80 24.16
N GLN A 377 5.47 0.55 24.02
CA GLN A 377 6.65 1.39 24.14
C GLN A 377 7.83 0.88 23.25
N ALA A 378 7.50 0.52 22.00
CA ALA A 378 8.42 -0.14 21.08
C ALA A 378 9.76 0.62 20.90
N HIS A 379 9.73 1.95 20.95
CA HIS A 379 10.91 2.81 20.88
C HIS A 379 11.33 3.44 22.22
N GLY A 380 10.74 2.97 23.35
CA GLY A 380 11.02 3.48 24.69
C GLY A 380 10.21 4.73 25.05
N MET A 381 10.67 5.41 26.10
CA MET A 381 10.03 6.58 26.69
C MET A 381 10.95 7.78 26.60
N GLN A 382 10.38 8.97 26.49
CA GLN A 382 11.06 10.26 26.59
C GLN A 382 10.52 11.05 27.77
N ASP A 383 11.40 11.83 28.40
CA ASP A 383 10.99 12.78 29.42
C ASP A 383 10.71 14.13 28.76
N VAL A 384 9.47 14.57 28.82
CA VAL A 384 9.04 15.88 28.33
C VAL A 384 8.52 16.70 29.51
N GLN A 385 9.32 17.61 30.02
CA GLN A 385 8.96 18.49 31.14
C GLN A 385 8.53 17.70 32.40
N GLY A 386 9.20 16.61 32.71
CA GLY A 386 8.90 15.75 33.87
C GLY A 386 7.74 14.76 33.65
N LEU A 387 7.20 14.69 32.42
CA LEU A 387 6.21 13.71 32.02
C LEU A 387 6.83 12.64 31.13
N GLN A 388 6.76 11.39 31.55
CA GLN A 388 7.18 10.26 30.76
C GLN A 388 6.16 10.03 29.61
N GLN A 389 6.62 10.24 28.36
CA GLN A 389 5.79 10.01 27.18
C GLN A 389 6.46 8.96 26.28
N PRO A 390 5.70 8.03 25.73
CA PRO A 390 6.26 7.08 24.78
C PRO A 390 6.65 7.79 23.49
N TYR A 391 7.71 7.28 22.84
CA TYR A 391 8.02 7.69 21.48
C TYR A 391 6.95 7.16 20.54
N TRP A 392 6.27 8.03 19.81
CA TRP A 392 5.22 7.64 18.91
C TRP A 392 5.77 6.94 17.65
N ILE A 393 5.05 5.97 17.11
CA ILE A 393 5.44 5.26 15.90
C ILE A 393 4.90 6.02 14.68
N SER A 394 5.80 6.66 13.93
CA SER A 394 5.46 7.51 12.79
C SER A 394 5.44 6.77 11.44
N ALA A 395 6.19 5.66 11.34
CA ALA A 395 6.26 4.86 10.14
C ALA A 395 6.46 3.38 10.47
N VAL A 396 5.86 2.51 9.68
CA VAL A 396 6.02 1.06 9.74
C VAL A 396 6.28 0.56 8.33
N ALA A 397 7.16 -0.44 8.19
CA ALA A 397 7.37 -1.17 6.96
C ALA A 397 7.43 -2.67 7.23
N ALA A 398 6.86 -3.45 6.34
CA ALA A 398 6.90 -4.90 6.35
C ALA A 398 7.51 -5.42 5.04
N LEU A 399 8.45 -6.34 5.13
CA LEU A 399 8.87 -7.10 3.96
C LEU A 399 7.77 -8.11 3.65
N ARG A 400 7.19 -8.02 2.45
CA ARG A 400 6.00 -8.80 2.07
C ARG A 400 6.26 -10.30 2.16
N ASN A 401 5.27 -11.04 2.68
CA ASN A 401 5.30 -12.49 2.87
C ASN A 401 6.47 -13.00 3.73
N THR A 402 7.06 -12.17 4.58
CA THR A 402 8.16 -12.54 5.48
C THR A 402 7.87 -12.24 6.94
N ASP A 403 8.79 -12.61 7.80
CA ASP A 403 8.76 -12.36 9.25
C ASP A 403 9.52 -11.08 9.66
N LEU A 404 10.01 -10.27 8.71
CA LEU A 404 10.80 -9.07 8.96
C LEU A 404 9.96 -7.79 8.88
N LEU A 405 10.04 -6.97 9.93
CA LEU A 405 9.39 -5.66 10.01
C LEU A 405 10.40 -4.57 10.39
N ALA A 406 10.09 -3.34 10.04
CA ALA A 406 10.80 -2.15 10.49
C ALA A 406 9.83 -1.12 11.07
N THR A 407 10.23 -0.44 12.12
CA THR A 407 9.46 0.66 12.71
C THR A 407 10.34 1.89 12.86
N GLY A 408 9.74 3.04 12.62
CA GLY A 408 10.37 4.34 12.71
C GLY A 408 9.64 5.27 13.67
N SER A 409 10.43 6.07 14.37
CA SER A 409 9.98 7.06 15.35
C SER A 409 10.87 8.31 15.26
N HIS A 410 10.73 9.21 16.22
CA HIS A 410 11.66 10.31 16.46
C HIS A 410 12.67 10.01 17.59
N SER A 411 12.80 8.75 17.98
CA SER A 411 13.73 8.26 19.03
C SER A 411 15.18 8.18 18.59
N ALA A 412 15.55 8.79 17.46
CA ALA A 412 16.87 8.70 16.83
C ALA A 412 17.30 7.26 16.47
N SER A 413 16.36 6.36 16.28
CA SER A 413 16.63 5.00 15.81
C SER A 413 15.50 4.45 14.94
N VAL A 414 15.85 3.54 14.03
CA VAL A 414 14.94 2.63 13.33
C VAL A 414 15.14 1.26 13.94
N LYS A 415 14.04 0.58 14.27
CA LYS A 415 14.07 -0.76 14.84
C LYS A 415 13.63 -1.80 13.85
N LEU A 416 14.39 -2.87 13.76
CA LEU A 416 14.00 -4.08 13.04
C LEU A 416 13.38 -5.09 14.02
N TRP A 417 12.34 -5.77 13.57
CA TRP A 417 11.57 -6.72 14.37
C TRP A 417 11.42 -8.02 13.61
N LYS A 418 11.38 -9.10 14.38
CA LYS A 418 11.05 -10.43 13.92
C LYS A 418 9.66 -10.80 14.37
N CYS A 419 8.85 -11.28 13.45
CA CYS A 419 7.58 -11.93 13.75
C CYS A 419 7.82 -13.43 14.02
N GLY A 420 7.39 -13.90 15.17
CA GLY A 420 7.44 -15.33 15.46
C GLY A 420 6.49 -16.13 14.57
N GLU A 421 6.58 -17.44 14.64
CA GLU A 421 5.74 -18.35 13.85
C GLU A 421 4.24 -18.07 14.05
N GLY A 422 3.52 -17.99 12.92
CA GLY A 422 2.10 -17.65 12.90
C GLY A 422 1.78 -16.24 13.40
N PHE A 423 2.75 -15.31 13.37
CA PHE A 423 2.60 -13.90 13.74
C PHE A 423 2.09 -13.66 15.19
N ARG A 424 2.39 -14.60 16.10
CA ARG A 424 1.91 -14.53 17.50
C ARG A 424 2.87 -13.84 18.46
N LYS A 425 4.10 -13.57 18.02
CA LYS A 425 5.14 -12.86 18.79
C LYS A 425 5.75 -11.77 17.94
N LEU A 426 6.21 -10.71 18.60
CA LEU A 426 6.96 -9.63 18.02
C LEU A 426 8.20 -9.42 18.87
N GLU A 427 9.38 -9.68 18.31
CA GLU A 427 10.67 -9.64 19.00
C GLU A 427 11.56 -8.57 18.34
N PRO A 428 12.19 -7.67 19.11
CA PRO A 428 13.14 -6.73 18.55
C PRO A 428 14.41 -7.47 18.10
N LEU A 429 14.93 -7.12 16.91
CA LEU A 429 16.18 -7.67 16.37
C LEU A 429 17.32 -6.69 16.53
N TRP A 430 17.25 -5.56 15.83
CA TRP A 430 18.35 -4.60 15.75
C TRP A 430 17.85 -3.17 15.85
N ASP A 431 18.64 -2.32 16.50
CA ASP A 431 18.44 -0.88 16.58
C ASP A 431 19.48 -0.19 15.68
N ILE A 432 19.00 0.56 14.69
CA ILE A 432 19.82 1.29 13.74
C ILE A 432 19.80 2.76 14.12
N PRO A 433 20.93 3.37 14.54
CA PRO A 433 20.94 4.76 14.96
C PRO A 433 20.79 5.70 13.76
N LEU A 434 19.74 6.51 13.75
CA LEU A 434 19.44 7.51 12.72
C LEU A 434 18.77 8.72 13.35
N VAL A 435 19.46 9.86 13.36
CA VAL A 435 18.96 11.10 13.98
C VAL A 435 17.92 11.78 13.09
N GLY A 436 16.70 11.92 13.58
CA GLY A 436 15.60 12.62 12.91
C GLY A 436 14.25 11.99 13.09
N PHE A 437 13.23 12.62 12.51
CA PHE A 437 11.92 11.99 12.35
C PHE A 437 11.95 11.01 11.19
N VAL A 438 11.62 9.77 11.45
CA VAL A 438 11.39 8.76 10.43
C VAL A 438 9.97 8.91 9.91
N ASN A 439 9.79 9.59 8.78
CA ASN A 439 8.47 9.87 8.23
C ASN A 439 7.96 8.76 7.29
N SER A 440 8.86 7.98 6.70
CA SER A 440 8.52 6.90 5.79
C SER A 440 9.59 5.83 5.78
N LEU A 441 9.16 4.59 5.61
CA LEU A 441 10.00 3.39 5.51
C LEU A 441 9.52 2.56 4.32
N ALA A 442 10.44 1.96 3.58
CA ALA A 442 10.13 0.97 2.56
C ALA A 442 11.26 -0.05 2.42
N PHE A 443 10.92 -1.33 2.40
CA PHE A 443 11.83 -2.39 2.01
C PHE A 443 11.94 -2.48 0.49
N SER A 444 13.09 -2.94 0.01
CA SER A 444 13.23 -3.46 -1.35
C SER A 444 12.36 -4.71 -1.54
N ALA A 445 11.95 -5.02 -2.75
CA ALA A 445 11.14 -6.20 -3.06
C ALA A 445 11.90 -7.51 -2.73
N ALA A 446 13.21 -7.54 -3.01
CA ALA A 446 14.09 -8.66 -2.68
C ALA A 446 14.49 -8.73 -1.20
N GLY A 447 14.29 -7.65 -0.42
CA GLY A 447 14.70 -7.58 0.98
C GLY A 447 16.19 -7.33 1.19
N ASP A 448 16.89 -6.75 0.21
CA ASP A 448 18.33 -6.51 0.26
C ASP A 448 18.70 -5.18 0.91
N PHE A 449 17.77 -4.25 0.97
CA PHE A 449 17.95 -2.97 1.62
C PHE A 449 16.64 -2.40 2.18
N LEU A 450 16.78 -1.52 3.16
CA LEU A 450 15.72 -0.70 3.72
C LEU A 450 15.95 0.76 3.39
N VAL A 451 14.95 1.46 2.90
CA VAL A 451 14.99 2.89 2.63
C VAL A 451 14.24 3.64 3.72
N VAL A 452 14.86 4.68 4.24
CA VAL A 452 14.34 5.50 5.33
C VAL A 452 14.25 6.95 4.90
N GLY A 453 13.07 7.54 4.98
CA GLY A 453 12.84 8.97 4.74
C GLY A 453 12.93 9.76 6.04
N LEU A 454 13.96 10.60 6.17
CA LEU A 454 14.24 11.39 7.36
C LEU A 454 13.86 12.86 7.19
N GLY A 455 13.41 13.44 8.29
CA GLY A 455 13.10 14.86 8.35
C GLY A 455 13.42 15.48 9.71
N GLN A 456 13.54 16.81 9.72
CA GLN A 456 13.64 17.57 10.99
C GLN A 456 12.32 17.62 11.74
N GLU A 457 11.22 17.36 11.05
CA GLU A 457 9.86 17.51 11.54
C GLU A 457 9.01 16.33 11.08
N HIS A 458 7.91 16.10 11.77
CA HIS A 458 6.93 15.13 11.35
C HIS A 458 6.25 15.53 10.02
N ARG A 459 5.80 14.53 9.23
CA ARG A 459 5.16 14.74 7.93
C ARG A 459 3.92 15.66 7.99
N LEU A 460 3.15 15.63 9.08
CA LEU A 460 1.90 16.38 9.20
C LEU A 460 2.05 17.77 9.81
N GLY A 461 3.12 18.06 10.59
CA GLY A 461 3.22 19.34 11.29
C GLY A 461 4.59 19.69 11.86
N ARG A 462 4.67 20.84 12.54
CA ARG A 462 5.90 21.42 13.12
C ARG A 462 5.89 21.50 14.64
N TRP A 463 5.01 20.80 15.30
CA TRP A 463 4.91 20.85 16.77
C TRP A 463 6.12 20.27 17.50
N TRP A 464 6.93 19.50 16.80
CA TRP A 464 8.21 18.97 17.29
C TRP A 464 9.28 19.09 16.22
N ARG A 465 10.47 19.53 16.57
CA ARG A 465 11.59 19.68 15.64
C ARG A 465 12.89 19.18 16.23
N VAL A 466 13.56 18.28 15.52
CA VAL A 466 14.91 17.80 15.80
C VAL A 466 15.89 18.65 14.99
N LYS A 467 16.55 19.63 15.65
CA LYS A 467 17.43 20.61 14.97
C LYS A 467 18.67 19.96 14.34
N GLU A 468 19.17 18.90 14.93
CA GLU A 468 20.37 18.16 14.51
C GLU A 468 20.13 17.29 13.29
N ALA A 469 18.88 16.93 13.03
CA ALA A 469 18.50 16.11 11.89
C ALA A 469 18.67 16.85 10.57
N LYS A 470 19.06 16.12 9.55
CA LYS A 470 19.13 16.61 8.16
C LYS A 470 18.06 15.89 7.31
N ASN A 471 17.34 16.67 6.51
CA ASN A 471 16.37 16.12 5.55
C ASN A 471 17.12 15.26 4.53
N SER A 472 16.89 13.97 4.56
CA SER A 472 17.65 13.01 3.74
C SER A 472 16.90 11.69 3.58
N ILE A 473 17.36 10.90 2.64
CA ILE A 473 16.95 9.52 2.44
C ILE A 473 18.16 8.66 2.79
N CYS A 474 17.98 7.68 3.66
CA CYS A 474 19.01 6.72 4.00
C CYS A 474 18.70 5.37 3.37
N ILE A 475 19.69 4.78 2.69
CA ILE A 475 19.63 3.42 2.17
C ILE A 475 20.49 2.55 3.10
N ILE A 476 19.86 1.60 3.75
CA ILE A 476 20.48 0.68 4.71
C ILE A 476 20.56 -0.68 4.06
N PRO A 477 21.74 -1.18 3.69
CA PRO A 477 21.87 -2.53 3.13
C PRO A 477 21.61 -3.57 4.22
N LEU A 478 20.82 -4.58 3.88
CA LEU A 478 20.49 -5.73 4.74
C LEU A 478 21.29 -6.93 4.22
N LYS A 479 22.37 -7.27 4.91
CA LYS A 479 23.18 -8.43 4.58
C LYS A 479 22.53 -9.68 5.18
N LYS A 480 22.29 -10.69 4.34
CA LYS A 480 21.87 -12.02 4.78
C LYS A 480 23.12 -12.84 5.10
N ARG A 481 23.06 -13.70 6.12
CA ARG A 481 24.11 -14.67 6.39
C ARG A 481 24.04 -15.71 5.28
N ALA A 482 25.16 -15.96 4.58
CA ALA A 482 25.23 -17.11 3.68
C ALA A 482 24.87 -18.37 4.47
N SER A 483 24.03 -19.24 3.94
CA SER A 483 23.76 -20.53 4.54
C SER A 483 25.09 -21.24 4.76
N ALA A 484 25.41 -21.55 6.02
CA ALA A 484 26.60 -22.33 6.31
C ALA A 484 26.44 -23.70 5.63
N PRO A 485 27.45 -24.22 4.93
CA PRO A 485 27.39 -25.59 4.44
C PRO A 485 27.11 -26.52 5.64
N SER A 486 26.24 -27.48 5.44
CA SER A 486 25.90 -28.48 6.44
C SER A 486 27.17 -29.10 6.98
N PRO A 487 27.34 -29.29 8.32
CA PRO A 487 28.52 -29.95 8.84
C PRO A 487 28.58 -31.36 8.24
N GLU A 488 29.66 -31.65 7.51
CA GLU A 488 29.98 -32.99 7.06
C GLU A 488 29.84 -33.97 8.23
N ALA A 489 29.09 -35.03 8.02
CA ALA A 489 29.01 -36.13 8.97
C ALA A 489 30.42 -36.66 9.20
N PRO A 490 30.88 -36.92 10.47
CA PRO A 490 32.18 -37.47 10.70
C PRO A 490 32.25 -38.85 10.05
N ASP A 491 33.22 -39.02 9.12
CA ASP A 491 33.61 -40.31 8.57
C ASP A 491 33.83 -41.28 9.73
N SER A 492 32.97 -42.30 9.78
CA SER A 492 33.20 -43.46 10.63
C SER A 492 34.11 -44.41 9.92
N SER A 493 35.39 -44.27 10.22
CA SER A 493 36.41 -45.31 9.92
C SER A 493 36.30 -46.46 10.96
#